data_a489654feb3d283a58b7f8a79008a158
#
_entry.id   a489654feb3d283a58b7f8a79008a158
#
_cell.length_a   1.000
_cell.length_b   1.000
_cell.length_c   1.000
_cell.angle_alpha   90.00
_cell.angle_beta   90.00
_cell.angle_gamma   90.00
#
_symmetry.space_group_name_H-M   'P 1'
#
loop_
_entity.id
_entity.type
_entity.pdbx_description
1 polymer ?
#
loop_
_entity_poly.entity_id
_entity_poly.type
_entity_poly.pdbx_seq_one_letter_code
_entity_poly.pdbx_strand_id
1 'polypeptide(L)'
;MIKFCYSIFDPMIQLDILAVGDLQRDEDGNILKADSTSVLIRTPKHTIVVDPSTKYMRPFLKTSFKQIGVFVKDVDIVVVTHMHHDHIENLDMFPKAKVYVHSGSDEELLGATVVDSDVFELCEGVRLVHTPGHCPEEMSVFVDADRHYVIAGDAIPLEDNFLKNIPPRLSTDRDLALQSIKKIRDYADVVIPGHGFPFMTDQ
;
A
#
# COMPACT_ATOMS: atom_id res chain seq x y z
N MET A 1 -12.58 -45.32 17.93
CA MET A 1 -11.40 -44.44 17.85
C MET A 1 -11.84 -43.20 17.05
N ILE A 2 -12.22 -42.12 17.75
CA ILE A 2 -12.71 -40.87 17.11
C ILE A 2 -11.48 -40.09 16.73
N LYS A 3 -11.22 -39.96 15.42
CA LYS A 3 -10.22 -39.01 14.89
C LYS A 3 -10.78 -37.60 15.04
N PHE A 4 -10.25 -36.83 15.97
CA PHE A 4 -10.43 -35.40 16.00
C PHE A 4 -9.67 -34.82 14.81
N CYS A 5 -10.44 -34.36 13.83
CA CYS A 5 -9.91 -33.54 12.76
C CYS A 5 -9.65 -32.16 13.38
N TYR A 6 -8.41 -31.87 13.77
CA TYR A 6 -7.99 -30.51 14.06
C TYR A 6 -7.98 -29.79 12.72
N SER A 7 -8.95 -28.91 12.49
CA SER A 7 -8.80 -27.87 11.50
C SER A 7 -7.61 -27.03 11.97
N ILE A 8 -6.50 -27.18 11.29
CA ILE A 8 -5.39 -26.24 11.40
C ILE A 8 -5.96 -24.97 10.79
N PHE A 9 -6.31 -23.98 11.63
CA PHE A 9 -6.51 -22.62 11.17
C PHE A 9 -5.17 -22.21 10.56
N ASP A 10 -5.09 -22.23 9.24
CA ASP A 10 -4.01 -21.56 8.52
C ASP A 10 -4.07 -20.09 8.97
N PRO A 11 -2.99 -19.55 9.54
CA PRO A 11 -3.03 -18.18 10.03
C PRO A 11 -3.27 -17.25 8.83
N MET A 12 -4.52 -16.81 8.67
CA MET A 12 -4.93 -15.96 7.57
C MET A 12 -4.13 -14.66 7.60
N ILE A 13 -3.81 -14.16 6.42
CA ILE A 13 -3.27 -12.81 6.25
C ILE A 13 -4.33 -11.81 6.74
N GLN A 14 -3.90 -10.86 7.55
CA GLN A 14 -4.76 -9.82 8.12
C GLN A 14 -4.28 -8.45 7.67
N LEU A 15 -5.23 -7.59 7.29
CA LEU A 15 -4.97 -6.20 6.94
C LEU A 15 -5.65 -5.27 7.94
N ASP A 16 -4.90 -4.27 8.41
CA ASP A 16 -5.42 -3.20 9.28
C ASP A 16 -5.05 -1.85 8.67
N ILE A 17 -6.00 -0.92 8.61
CA ILE A 17 -5.72 0.45 8.21
C ILE A 17 -5.12 1.18 9.42
N LEU A 18 -3.85 1.56 9.31
CA LEU A 18 -3.16 2.31 10.36
C LEU A 18 -3.57 3.78 10.38
N ALA A 19 -3.76 4.36 9.18
CA ALA A 19 -4.24 5.72 9.00
C ALA A 19 -4.89 5.84 7.62
N VAL A 20 -6.01 6.53 7.55
CA VAL A 20 -6.66 6.87 6.28
C VAL A 20 -6.07 8.18 5.78
N GLY A 21 -5.58 8.17 4.56
CA GLY A 21 -5.03 9.35 3.89
C GLY A 21 -6.08 10.37 3.50
N ASP A 22 -5.63 11.59 3.20
CA ASP A 22 -6.48 12.70 2.78
C ASP A 22 -5.77 13.52 1.70
N LEU A 23 -6.44 13.78 0.59
CA LEU A 23 -5.95 14.58 -0.52
C LEU A 23 -6.90 15.74 -0.78
N GLN A 24 -6.49 16.95 -0.42
CA GLN A 24 -7.25 18.16 -0.62
C GLN A 24 -6.60 19.05 -1.68
N ARG A 25 -7.44 19.64 -2.54
CA ARG A 25 -7.01 20.57 -3.58
C ARG A 25 -7.86 21.84 -3.55
N ASP A 26 -7.26 22.95 -3.98
CA ASP A 26 -8.01 24.19 -4.23
C ASP A 26 -8.80 24.12 -5.57
N GLU A 27 -9.51 25.19 -5.87
CA GLU A 27 -10.31 25.32 -7.11
C GLU A 27 -9.44 25.25 -8.39
N ASP A 28 -8.18 25.67 -8.31
CA ASP A 28 -7.21 25.60 -9.41
C ASP A 28 -6.56 24.19 -9.50
N GLY A 29 -6.77 23.35 -8.48
CA GLY A 29 -6.27 21.98 -8.38
C GLY A 29 -4.88 21.84 -7.78
N ASN A 30 -4.36 22.90 -7.15
CA ASN A 30 -3.12 22.79 -6.37
C ASN A 30 -3.37 21.97 -5.11
N ILE A 31 -2.38 21.18 -4.71
CA ILE A 31 -2.47 20.36 -3.49
C ILE A 31 -2.37 21.30 -2.28
N LEU A 32 -3.40 21.27 -1.44
CA LEU A 32 -3.44 21.94 -0.13
C LEU A 32 -3.00 21.01 0.99
N LYS A 33 -3.28 19.71 0.84
CA LYS A 33 -2.95 18.66 1.78
C LYS A 33 -2.83 17.33 1.04
N ALA A 34 -1.82 16.56 1.39
CA ALA A 34 -1.67 15.18 0.98
C ALA A 34 -1.08 14.37 2.13
N ASP A 35 -1.84 13.37 2.61
CA ASP A 35 -1.39 12.35 3.55
C ASP A 35 -1.76 10.99 2.94
N SER A 36 -0.85 10.04 2.83
CA SER A 36 -1.18 8.73 2.27
C SER A 36 -1.92 7.84 3.26
N THR A 37 -2.71 6.91 2.75
CA THR A 37 -3.27 5.80 3.51
C THR A 37 -2.17 4.82 3.86
N SER A 38 -2.02 4.50 5.15
CA SER A 38 -1.02 3.56 5.65
C SER A 38 -1.69 2.26 6.09
N VAL A 39 -1.12 1.13 5.65
CA VAL A 39 -1.69 -0.21 5.88
C VAL A 39 -0.69 -1.10 6.59
N LEU A 40 -1.18 -1.89 7.56
CA LEU A 40 -0.46 -2.99 8.18
C LEU A 40 -0.96 -4.30 7.59
N ILE A 41 -0.05 -5.13 7.10
CA ILE A 41 -0.33 -6.50 6.69
C ILE A 41 0.40 -7.42 7.67
N ARG A 42 -0.35 -8.34 8.27
CA ARG A 42 0.21 -9.38 9.14
C ARG A 42 0.06 -10.74 8.47
N THR A 43 1.16 -11.38 8.21
CA THR A 43 1.24 -12.75 7.70
C THR A 43 1.75 -13.68 8.82
N PRO A 44 1.77 -14.99 8.63
CA PRO A 44 2.39 -15.92 9.60
C PRO A 44 3.86 -15.64 9.90
N LYS A 45 4.56 -14.97 8.99
CA LYS A 45 6.02 -14.79 9.05
C LYS A 45 6.46 -13.32 9.13
N HIS A 46 5.62 -12.39 8.65
CA HIS A 46 6.00 -11.00 8.47
C HIS A 46 4.95 -10.03 8.98
N THR A 47 5.42 -8.90 9.47
CA THR A 47 4.64 -7.73 9.83
C THR A 47 5.08 -6.59 8.91
N ILE A 48 4.23 -6.26 7.93
CA ILE A 48 4.54 -5.40 6.80
C ILE A 48 3.77 -4.10 6.93
N VAL A 49 4.43 -2.96 6.78
CA VAL A 49 3.77 -1.67 6.63
C VAL A 49 3.88 -1.23 5.17
N VAL A 50 2.78 -0.77 4.61
CA VAL A 50 2.74 -0.13 3.29
C VAL A 50 2.51 1.36 3.49
N ASP A 51 3.35 2.18 2.91
CA ASP A 51 3.34 3.65 2.93
C ASP A 51 3.16 4.25 4.34
N PRO A 52 4.25 4.58 5.04
CA PRO A 52 4.18 5.10 6.40
C PRO A 52 3.69 6.55 6.52
N SER A 53 3.18 7.16 5.46
CA SER A 53 2.51 8.47 5.43
C SER A 53 3.37 9.65 5.90
N THR A 54 2.74 10.84 6.06
CA THR A 54 3.41 12.07 6.52
C THR A 54 3.69 12.06 8.01
N LYS A 55 4.56 12.97 8.46
CA LYS A 55 4.81 13.21 9.89
C LYS A 55 3.58 13.65 10.66
N TYR A 56 2.61 14.30 10.01
CA TYR A 56 1.32 14.63 10.61
C TYR A 56 0.55 13.38 11.05
N MET A 57 0.67 12.30 10.28
CA MET A 57 -0.01 11.03 10.57
C MET A 57 0.69 10.19 11.63
N ARG A 58 1.92 10.53 12.05
CA ARG A 58 2.69 9.78 13.06
C ARG A 58 1.94 9.51 14.38
N PRO A 59 1.21 10.47 14.99
CA PRO A 59 0.43 10.20 16.20
C PRO A 59 -0.69 9.18 15.98
N PHE A 60 -1.34 9.22 14.80
CA PHE A 60 -2.39 8.28 14.42
C PHE A 60 -1.80 6.88 14.23
N LEU A 61 -0.70 6.76 13.49
CA LEU A 61 0.02 5.49 13.31
C LEU A 61 0.35 4.86 14.67
N LYS A 62 0.96 5.61 15.59
CA LYS A 62 1.29 5.12 16.94
C LYS A 62 0.05 4.68 17.73
N THR A 63 -1.06 5.39 17.57
CA THR A 63 -2.33 5.04 18.25
C THR A 63 -2.90 3.75 17.68
N SER A 64 -2.92 3.60 16.36
CA SER A 64 -3.42 2.40 15.67
C SER A 64 -2.58 1.17 16.02
N PHE A 65 -1.25 1.27 16.00
CA PHE A 65 -0.37 0.19 16.45
C PHE A 65 -0.71 -0.27 17.88
N LYS A 66 -0.93 0.69 18.79
CA LYS A 66 -1.32 0.39 20.18
C LYS A 66 -2.69 -0.29 20.27
N GLN A 67 -3.67 0.16 19.49
CA GLN A 67 -5.04 -0.40 19.48
C GLN A 67 -5.05 -1.83 18.92
N ILE A 68 -4.27 -2.09 17.88
CA ILE A 68 -4.14 -3.41 17.24
C ILE A 68 -3.30 -4.37 18.12
N GLY A 69 -2.53 -3.85 19.08
CA GLY A 69 -1.65 -4.63 19.94
C GLY A 69 -0.35 -5.08 19.28
N VAL A 70 0.08 -4.39 18.21
CA VAL A 70 1.33 -4.65 17.50
C VAL A 70 2.37 -3.60 17.91
N PHE A 71 3.61 -4.01 18.17
CA PHE A 71 4.68 -3.07 18.44
C PHE A 71 5.34 -2.62 17.15
N VAL A 72 5.57 -1.31 17.01
CA VAL A 72 6.28 -0.73 15.85
C VAL A 72 7.63 -1.42 15.57
N LYS A 73 8.33 -1.85 16.63
CA LYS A 73 9.62 -2.55 16.53
C LYS A 73 9.54 -3.96 15.93
N ASP A 74 8.32 -4.52 15.86
CA ASP A 74 8.06 -5.86 15.32
C ASP A 74 7.73 -5.81 13.81
N VAL A 75 7.64 -4.61 13.24
CA VAL A 75 7.58 -4.41 11.79
C VAL A 75 8.94 -4.78 11.20
N ASP A 76 8.96 -5.78 10.35
CA ASP A 76 10.17 -6.32 9.72
C ASP A 76 10.29 -5.94 8.24
N ILE A 77 9.20 -5.49 7.62
CA ILE A 77 9.16 -5.01 6.23
C ILE A 77 8.39 -3.70 6.14
N VAL A 78 8.91 -2.76 5.35
CA VAL A 78 8.18 -1.60 4.85
C VAL A 78 8.19 -1.65 3.33
N VAL A 79 7.02 -1.51 2.72
CA VAL A 79 6.87 -1.33 1.28
C VAL A 79 6.53 0.13 1.02
N VAL A 80 7.25 0.76 0.13
CA VAL A 80 6.99 2.11 -0.35
C VAL A 80 6.48 1.99 -1.78
N THR A 81 5.22 2.39 -2.01
CA THR A 81 4.62 2.31 -3.34
C THR A 81 5.34 3.21 -4.33
N HIS A 82 5.73 4.41 -3.90
CA HIS A 82 6.54 5.36 -4.64
C HIS A 82 7.14 6.43 -3.70
N MET A 83 8.05 7.26 -4.21
CA MET A 83 8.92 8.11 -3.39
C MET A 83 8.36 9.51 -3.07
N HIS A 84 7.08 9.79 -3.28
CA HIS A 84 6.51 11.06 -2.85
C HIS A 84 6.50 11.20 -1.32
N HIS A 85 6.74 12.43 -0.85
CA HIS A 85 6.95 12.72 0.57
C HIS A 85 5.83 12.25 1.48
N ASP A 86 4.60 12.36 1.02
CA ASP A 86 3.41 11.98 1.76
C ASP A 86 3.24 10.45 1.94
N HIS A 87 4.10 9.64 1.30
CA HIS A 87 4.16 8.20 1.48
C HIS A 87 5.31 7.74 2.39
N ILE A 88 6.37 8.54 2.58
CA ILE A 88 7.64 8.07 3.14
C ILE A 88 8.11 8.75 4.42
N GLU A 89 7.48 9.84 4.87
CA GLU A 89 8.08 10.69 5.92
C GLU A 89 8.24 10.01 7.28
N ASN A 90 7.53 8.90 7.55
CA ASN A 90 7.66 8.15 8.81
C ASN A 90 8.51 6.87 8.70
N LEU A 91 9.33 6.71 7.65
CA LEU A 91 10.24 5.57 7.53
C LEU A 91 11.16 5.40 8.76
N ASP A 92 11.55 6.51 9.39
CA ASP A 92 12.35 6.51 10.61
C ASP A 92 11.67 5.84 11.82
N MET A 93 10.36 5.57 11.77
CA MET A 93 9.68 4.77 12.79
C MET A 93 10.09 3.29 12.75
N PHE A 94 10.60 2.80 11.62
CA PHE A 94 10.87 1.39 11.34
C PHE A 94 12.36 1.10 11.07
N PRO A 95 13.26 1.45 12.00
CA PRO A 95 14.71 1.43 11.73
C PRO A 95 15.31 0.03 11.54
N LYS A 96 14.53 -1.03 11.80
CA LYS A 96 14.96 -2.43 11.63
C LYS A 96 14.27 -3.12 10.46
N ALA A 97 13.26 -2.48 9.88
CA ALA A 97 12.53 -3.04 8.77
C ALA A 97 13.37 -3.00 7.49
N LYS A 98 13.24 -4.04 6.68
CA LYS A 98 13.73 -4.04 5.32
C LYS A 98 12.77 -3.24 4.46
N VAL A 99 13.27 -2.19 3.82
CA VAL A 99 12.48 -1.32 2.94
C VAL A 99 12.53 -1.86 1.52
N TYR A 100 11.36 -1.97 0.88
CA TYR A 100 11.23 -2.35 -0.53
C TYR A 100 10.71 -1.17 -1.33
N VAL A 101 11.35 -0.89 -2.47
CA VAL A 101 10.99 0.12 -3.46
C VAL A 101 11.11 -0.48 -4.85
N HIS A 102 10.42 0.09 -5.86
CA HIS A 102 10.62 -0.32 -7.25
C HIS A 102 11.84 0.41 -7.86
N SER A 103 12.41 -0.17 -8.92
CA SER A 103 13.50 0.46 -9.68
C SER A 103 13.10 1.85 -10.19
N GLY A 104 14.04 2.79 -10.21
CA GLY A 104 13.80 4.20 -10.52
C GLY A 104 13.53 5.08 -9.31
N SER A 105 13.35 4.51 -8.11
CA SER A 105 13.35 5.24 -6.83
C SER A 105 14.78 5.59 -6.41
N ASP A 106 14.92 6.55 -5.50
CA ASP A 106 16.23 6.91 -4.90
C ASP A 106 16.59 5.94 -3.77
N GLU A 107 16.96 4.71 -4.14
CA GLU A 107 17.26 3.61 -3.23
C GLU A 107 18.54 3.85 -2.41
N GLU A 108 19.50 4.64 -2.91
CA GLU A 108 20.73 4.98 -2.17
C GLU A 108 20.40 5.79 -0.92
N LEU A 109 19.44 6.69 -0.99
CA LEU A 109 19.00 7.50 0.14
C LEU A 109 18.38 6.64 1.25
N LEU A 110 17.68 5.60 0.88
CA LEU A 110 16.93 4.75 1.83
C LEU A 110 17.69 3.50 2.27
N GLY A 111 18.71 3.08 1.54
CA GLY A 111 19.32 1.76 1.72
C GLY A 111 18.29 0.62 1.48
N ALA A 112 17.35 0.85 0.57
CA ALA A 112 16.24 -0.05 0.30
C ALA A 112 16.65 -1.24 -0.58
N THR A 113 15.82 -2.28 -0.57
CA THR A 113 15.88 -3.37 -1.53
C THR A 113 15.08 -2.97 -2.76
N VAL A 114 15.74 -2.89 -3.88
CA VAL A 114 15.13 -2.54 -5.17
C VAL A 114 14.47 -3.76 -5.78
N VAL A 115 13.21 -3.61 -6.18
CA VAL A 115 12.47 -4.56 -7.00
C VAL A 115 12.57 -4.07 -8.45
N ASP A 116 13.06 -4.94 -9.34
CA ASP A 116 13.22 -4.64 -10.77
C ASP A 116 12.51 -5.69 -11.61
N SER A 117 11.21 -5.87 -11.32
CA SER A 117 10.37 -6.81 -12.04
C SER A 117 8.91 -6.38 -11.97
N ASP A 118 8.13 -6.69 -13.01
CA ASP A 118 6.70 -6.38 -13.06
C ASP A 118 5.91 -7.00 -11.91
N VAL A 119 6.34 -8.16 -11.42
CA VAL A 119 5.74 -8.87 -10.28
C VAL A 119 6.84 -9.47 -9.43
N PHE A 120 6.81 -9.17 -8.14
CA PHE A 120 7.73 -9.71 -7.15
C PHE A 120 6.94 -10.37 -6.00
N GLU A 121 7.16 -11.66 -5.77
CA GLU A 121 6.58 -12.36 -4.62
C GLU A 121 7.33 -11.96 -3.35
N LEU A 122 6.71 -11.12 -2.51
CA LEU A 122 7.33 -10.65 -1.26
C LEU A 122 7.33 -11.76 -0.21
N CYS A 123 6.20 -12.41 -0.06
CA CYS A 123 5.99 -13.62 0.75
C CYS A 123 4.68 -14.28 0.30
N GLU A 124 4.39 -15.46 0.82
CA GLU A 124 3.17 -16.20 0.50
C GLU A 124 1.92 -15.32 0.64
N GLY A 125 1.20 -15.14 -0.46
CA GLY A 125 -0.02 -14.35 -0.55
C GLY A 125 0.18 -12.84 -0.58
N VAL A 126 1.42 -12.32 -0.68
CA VAL A 126 1.70 -10.88 -0.81
C VAL A 126 2.68 -10.62 -1.95
N ARG A 127 2.24 -9.89 -2.96
CA ARG A 127 3.03 -9.56 -4.16
C ARG A 127 3.15 -8.05 -4.34
N LEU A 128 4.32 -7.61 -4.76
CA LEU A 128 4.57 -6.26 -5.23
C LEU A 128 4.41 -6.28 -6.75
N VAL A 129 3.55 -5.43 -7.27
CA VAL A 129 3.21 -5.40 -8.70
C VAL A 129 3.47 -4.01 -9.25
N HIS A 130 4.27 -3.91 -10.30
CA HIS A 130 4.54 -2.66 -10.98
C HIS A 130 3.26 -2.11 -11.62
N THR A 131 2.89 -0.90 -11.20
CA THR A 131 1.67 -0.18 -11.63
C THR A 131 1.98 1.26 -12.03
N PRO A 132 2.84 1.46 -13.05
CA PRO A 132 3.34 2.77 -13.43
C PRO A 132 2.25 3.66 -14.02
N GLY A 133 2.55 4.96 -14.06
CA GLY A 133 1.71 5.98 -14.71
C GLY A 133 1.58 7.24 -13.91
N HIS A 134 1.33 7.16 -12.60
CA HIS A 134 1.49 8.30 -11.70
C HIS A 134 2.96 8.74 -11.67
N CYS A 135 3.83 7.82 -11.36
CA CYS A 135 5.27 7.91 -11.57
C CYS A 135 5.81 6.59 -12.19
N PRO A 136 7.06 6.58 -12.73
CA PRO A 136 7.61 5.40 -13.38
C PRO A 136 7.83 4.23 -12.42
N GLU A 137 8.19 4.50 -11.18
CA GLU A 137 8.52 3.53 -10.13
C GLU A 137 7.32 3.06 -9.32
N GLU A 138 6.11 3.52 -9.63
CA GLU A 138 4.91 3.18 -8.88
C GLU A 138 4.67 1.67 -8.83
N MET A 139 4.47 1.12 -7.64
CA MET A 139 4.04 -0.26 -7.45
C MET A 139 2.88 -0.33 -6.47
N SER A 140 2.01 -1.31 -6.65
CA SER A 140 0.91 -1.63 -5.74
C SER A 140 1.18 -2.95 -5.01
N VAL A 141 0.58 -3.12 -3.83
CA VAL A 141 0.68 -4.36 -3.06
C VAL A 141 -0.60 -5.18 -3.23
N PHE A 142 -0.46 -6.36 -3.82
CA PHE A 142 -1.55 -7.31 -4.06
C PHE A 142 -1.53 -8.36 -2.96
N VAL A 143 -2.66 -8.60 -2.31
CA VAL A 143 -2.76 -9.47 -1.14
C VAL A 143 -3.89 -10.47 -1.30
N ASP A 144 -3.55 -11.76 -1.21
CA ASP A 144 -4.48 -12.88 -1.18
C ASP A 144 -4.81 -13.22 0.29
N ALA A 145 -5.90 -12.66 0.83
CA ALA A 145 -6.38 -12.90 2.18
C ALA A 145 -7.75 -13.61 2.15
N ASP A 146 -8.72 -13.19 2.95
CA ASP A 146 -10.13 -13.61 2.82
C ASP A 146 -10.77 -13.12 1.51
N ARG A 147 -10.17 -12.10 0.91
CA ARG A 147 -10.48 -11.50 -0.39
C ARG A 147 -9.19 -11.10 -1.09
N HIS A 148 -9.31 -10.70 -2.34
CA HIS A 148 -8.21 -10.06 -3.08
C HIS A 148 -8.18 -8.57 -2.78
N TYR A 149 -7.18 -8.14 -2.01
CA TYR A 149 -6.94 -6.73 -1.70
C TYR A 149 -5.85 -6.16 -2.59
N VAL A 150 -5.99 -4.89 -2.96
CA VAL A 150 -4.90 -4.12 -3.56
C VAL A 150 -4.72 -2.82 -2.79
N ILE A 151 -3.52 -2.63 -2.20
CA ILE A 151 -3.07 -1.33 -1.70
C ILE A 151 -2.42 -0.65 -2.90
N ALA A 152 -3.15 0.33 -3.45
CA ALA A 152 -2.90 0.81 -4.80
C ALA A 152 -1.83 1.90 -4.90
N GLY A 153 -1.48 2.56 -3.78
CA GLY A 153 -0.71 3.79 -3.85
C GLY A 153 -1.40 4.82 -4.75
N ASP A 154 -0.63 5.62 -5.45
CA ASP A 154 -1.16 6.64 -6.35
C ASP A 154 -1.41 6.15 -7.78
N ALA A 155 -1.29 4.84 -8.04
CA ALA A 155 -1.94 4.23 -9.20
C ALA A 155 -3.47 4.44 -9.15
N ILE A 156 -4.04 4.46 -7.92
CA ILE A 156 -5.42 4.86 -7.62
C ILE A 156 -5.39 5.79 -6.40
N PRO A 157 -5.15 7.10 -6.58
CA PRO A 157 -5.08 8.02 -5.44
C PRO A 157 -6.43 8.18 -4.74
N LEU A 158 -7.54 8.15 -5.46
CA LEU A 158 -8.90 8.30 -4.93
C LEU A 158 -9.85 7.28 -5.58
N GLU A 159 -10.93 6.91 -4.87
CA GLU A 159 -11.97 6.00 -5.38
C GLU A 159 -12.53 6.44 -6.75
N ASP A 160 -12.70 7.74 -6.96
CA ASP A 160 -13.16 8.31 -8.24
C ASP A 160 -12.28 7.93 -9.43
N ASN A 161 -10.97 7.76 -9.23
CA ASN A 161 -10.06 7.32 -10.30
C ASN A 161 -10.42 5.92 -10.76
N PHE A 162 -10.77 5.04 -9.84
CA PHE A 162 -11.22 3.69 -10.14
C PHE A 162 -12.62 3.67 -10.76
N LEU A 163 -13.61 4.29 -10.09
CA LEU A 163 -15.00 4.24 -10.51
C LEU A 163 -15.22 4.87 -11.90
N LYS A 164 -14.60 6.01 -12.15
CA LYS A 164 -14.73 6.75 -13.41
C LYS A 164 -13.73 6.32 -14.48
N ASN A 165 -12.82 5.41 -14.15
CA ASN A 165 -11.72 4.97 -15.02
C ASN A 165 -10.92 6.15 -15.59
N ILE A 166 -10.50 7.05 -14.70
CA ILE A 166 -9.71 8.22 -15.04
C ILE A 166 -8.32 8.15 -14.38
N PRO A 167 -7.24 8.45 -15.11
CA PRO A 167 -5.91 8.41 -14.53
C PRO A 167 -5.74 9.47 -13.45
N PRO A 168 -4.78 9.31 -12.52
CA PRO A 168 -4.42 10.34 -11.56
C PRO A 168 -4.20 11.68 -12.25
N ARG A 169 -4.57 12.78 -11.60
CA ARG A 169 -4.38 14.13 -12.15
C ARG A 169 -2.91 14.44 -12.41
N LEU A 170 -2.07 14.03 -11.47
CA LEU A 170 -0.62 14.03 -11.63
C LEU A 170 -0.21 12.64 -12.16
N SER A 171 0.11 12.57 -13.43
CA SER A 171 0.59 11.34 -14.08
C SER A 171 1.72 11.69 -15.03
N THR A 172 2.80 10.94 -14.96
CA THR A 172 3.90 11.01 -15.93
C THR A 172 3.51 10.37 -17.26
N ASP A 173 2.65 9.34 -17.20
CA ASP A 173 2.08 8.67 -18.37
C ASP A 173 0.63 8.26 -18.10
N ARG A 174 -0.32 8.91 -18.78
CA ARG A 174 -1.75 8.68 -18.58
C ARG A 174 -2.22 7.34 -19.14
N ASP A 175 -1.61 6.85 -20.20
CA ASP A 175 -1.99 5.58 -20.83
C ASP A 175 -1.51 4.41 -19.97
N LEU A 176 -0.29 4.48 -19.43
CA LEU A 176 0.20 3.52 -18.45
C LEU A 176 -0.64 3.54 -17.16
N ALA A 177 -1.05 4.72 -16.68
CA ALA A 177 -1.92 4.82 -15.52
C ALA A 177 -3.26 4.11 -15.73
N LEU A 178 -3.88 4.25 -16.90
CA LEU A 178 -5.12 3.52 -17.24
C LEU A 178 -4.89 2.00 -17.31
N GLN A 179 -3.75 1.56 -17.83
CA GLN A 179 -3.39 0.13 -17.84
C GLN A 179 -3.19 -0.39 -16.40
N SER A 180 -2.59 0.39 -15.53
CA SER A 180 -2.40 0.06 -14.11
C SER A 180 -3.73 -0.01 -13.36
N ILE A 181 -4.66 0.95 -13.58
CA ILE A 181 -6.03 0.88 -13.05
C ILE A 181 -6.73 -0.41 -13.53
N LYS A 182 -6.60 -0.75 -14.82
CA LYS A 182 -7.17 -1.99 -15.36
C LYS A 182 -6.57 -3.24 -14.70
N LYS A 183 -5.25 -3.30 -14.53
CA LYS A 183 -4.55 -4.39 -13.85
C LYS A 183 -5.07 -4.60 -12.41
N ILE A 184 -5.29 -3.51 -11.68
CA ILE A 184 -5.86 -3.54 -10.33
C ILE A 184 -7.31 -4.02 -10.37
N ARG A 185 -8.12 -3.50 -11.29
CA ARG A 185 -9.53 -3.85 -11.46
C ARG A 185 -9.76 -5.33 -11.78
N ASP A 186 -8.90 -5.91 -12.61
CA ASP A 186 -9.01 -7.31 -13.04
C ASP A 186 -8.71 -8.29 -11.88
N TYR A 187 -8.16 -7.81 -10.76
CA TYR A 187 -7.77 -8.64 -9.64
C TYR A 187 -8.52 -8.33 -8.34
N ALA A 188 -8.74 -7.06 -8.00
CA ALA A 188 -9.15 -6.66 -6.66
C ALA A 188 -10.64 -6.89 -6.39
N ASP A 189 -10.97 -7.47 -5.24
CA ASP A 189 -12.30 -7.38 -4.60
C ASP A 189 -12.41 -6.12 -3.75
N VAL A 190 -11.27 -5.69 -3.17
CA VAL A 190 -11.16 -4.49 -2.33
C VAL A 190 -9.94 -3.68 -2.76
N VAL A 191 -10.12 -2.39 -2.99
CA VAL A 191 -9.03 -1.44 -3.25
C VAL A 191 -8.85 -0.53 -2.05
N ILE A 192 -7.59 -0.37 -1.63
CA ILE A 192 -7.15 0.63 -0.65
C ILE A 192 -6.41 1.70 -1.45
N PRO A 193 -7.00 2.88 -1.65
CA PRO A 193 -6.41 3.94 -2.48
C PRO A 193 -5.25 4.63 -1.77
N GLY A 194 -4.44 5.37 -2.51
CA GLY A 194 -3.36 6.19 -1.94
C GLY A 194 -3.88 7.18 -0.91
N HIS A 195 -5.06 7.76 -1.17
CA HIS A 195 -5.71 8.72 -0.27
C HIS A 195 -7.21 8.39 -0.15
N GLY A 196 -7.68 8.11 1.06
CA GLY A 196 -9.09 7.81 1.33
C GLY A 196 -9.35 6.43 1.91
N PHE A 197 -10.64 6.11 2.03
CA PHE A 197 -11.08 4.85 2.62
C PHE A 197 -11.00 3.69 1.62
N PRO A 198 -10.78 2.44 2.12
CA PRO A 198 -10.98 1.24 1.31
C PRO A 198 -12.40 1.17 0.74
N PHE A 199 -12.52 0.62 -0.47
CA PHE A 199 -13.82 0.41 -1.13
C PHE A 199 -13.87 -0.95 -1.84
N MET A 200 -15.09 -1.47 -2.01
CA MET A 200 -15.37 -2.71 -2.75
C MET A 200 -15.45 -2.43 -4.25
N THR A 201 -15.01 -3.38 -5.07
CA THR A 201 -15.01 -3.23 -6.54
C THR A 201 -16.30 -3.68 -7.20
N ASP A 202 -17.08 -4.54 -6.53
CA ASP A 202 -18.38 -5.03 -7.02
C ASP A 202 -19.47 -4.00 -6.71
N GLN A 203 -19.75 -3.17 -7.67
CA GLN A 203 -20.92 -2.28 -7.68
C GLN A 203 -21.63 -2.36 -9.00
#